data_c2b5095c8bb07113e233e83994a09299
#
_entry.id   c2b5095c8bb07113e233e83994a09299
#
_cell.length_a   1.000
_cell.length_b   1.000
_cell.length_c   1.000
_cell.angle_alpha   90.00
_cell.angle_beta   90.00
_cell.angle_gamma   90.00
#
_symmetry.space_group_name_H-M   'P 1'
#
loop_
_entity.id
_entity.type
_entity.pdbx_description
1 polymer ?
#
loop_
_entity_poly.entity_id
_entity_poly.type
_entity_poly.pdbx_seq_one_letter_code
_entity_poly.pdbx_strand_id
1 'polypeptide(L)'
;MRQVTVRMTAQGIDPEHAYRRISDFRRYPELTTTVRAVEVQPPRPDGSVVSAWTVAFRNGLMRWTERDTFSPAARSIAFEQLSGDFETFEGSWACEAHPEGTTVTFRAAFDLGIPTLAEILDPVAESTLRTNIEKILQGLLGTVSPAGLAPAAHG
;
A
#
# COMPACT_ATOMS: atom_id res chain seq x y z
N MET A 1 -18.79 1.61 0.32
CA MET A 1 -17.37 1.31 0.40
C MET A 1 -16.55 2.46 -0.16
N ARG A 2 -15.52 2.88 0.55
CA ARG A 2 -14.70 4.02 0.13
C ARG A 2 -13.47 3.53 -0.62
N GLN A 3 -13.03 4.30 -1.61
CA GLN A 3 -11.86 3.95 -2.39
C GLN A 3 -10.78 5.00 -2.25
N VAL A 4 -9.53 4.58 -2.27
CA VAL A 4 -8.38 5.45 -2.26
C VAL A 4 -7.40 5.00 -3.33
N THR A 5 -6.80 5.95 -4.04
CA THR A 5 -5.77 5.68 -5.04
C THR A 5 -4.60 6.61 -4.75
N VAL A 6 -3.41 6.05 -4.63
CA VAL A 6 -2.17 6.81 -4.45
C VAL A 6 -1.23 6.45 -5.60
N ARG A 7 -0.77 7.44 -6.35
CA ARG A 7 0.18 7.23 -7.44
C ARG A 7 1.40 8.10 -7.19
N MET A 8 2.57 7.47 -7.14
CA MET A 8 3.82 8.15 -6.88
C MET A 8 4.85 7.73 -7.92
N THR A 9 5.72 8.65 -8.30
CA THR A 9 6.85 8.33 -9.17
C THR A 9 8.11 8.24 -8.32
N ALA A 10 8.78 7.09 -8.38
CA ALA A 10 10.06 6.88 -7.73
C ALA A 10 11.17 7.09 -8.75
N GLN A 11 12.05 8.03 -8.49
CA GLN A 11 13.11 8.39 -9.43
C GLN A 11 14.30 7.47 -9.32
N GLY A 12 14.89 7.12 -10.46
CA GLY A 12 16.13 6.38 -10.48
C GLY A 12 16.04 4.92 -10.13
N ILE A 13 14.84 4.34 -10.05
CA ILE A 13 14.66 2.92 -9.75
C ILE A 13 13.78 2.31 -10.83
N ASP A 14 14.20 1.18 -11.38
CA ASP A 14 13.42 0.52 -12.42
C ASP A 14 12.24 -0.29 -11.82
N PRO A 15 11.23 -0.65 -12.63
CA PRO A 15 10.04 -1.33 -12.12
C PRO A 15 10.32 -2.66 -11.43
N GLU A 16 11.28 -3.45 -11.91
CA GLU A 16 11.61 -4.72 -11.30
C GLU A 16 12.17 -4.53 -9.91
N HIS A 17 13.07 -3.58 -9.75
CA HIS A 17 13.68 -3.30 -8.46
C HIS A 17 12.65 -2.71 -7.49
N ALA A 18 11.81 -1.79 -7.98
CA ALA A 18 10.74 -1.21 -7.17
C ALA A 18 9.79 -2.31 -6.70
N TYR A 19 9.41 -3.21 -7.60
CA TYR A 19 8.53 -4.32 -7.25
C TYR A 19 9.14 -5.22 -6.19
N ARG A 20 10.43 -5.54 -6.31
CA ARG A 20 11.10 -6.36 -5.30
C ARG A 20 11.06 -5.71 -3.92
N ARG A 21 11.26 -4.41 -3.84
CA ARG A 21 11.21 -3.71 -2.56
C ARG A 21 9.81 -3.68 -1.98
N ILE A 22 8.80 -3.44 -2.81
CA ILE A 22 7.40 -3.43 -2.38
C ILE A 22 6.95 -4.82 -1.96
N SER A 23 7.48 -5.87 -2.60
CA SER A 23 7.11 -7.25 -2.29
C SER A 23 7.76 -7.78 -1.01
N ASP A 24 8.81 -7.14 -0.52
CA ASP A 24 9.56 -7.61 0.65
C ASP A 24 8.95 -7.05 1.92
N PHE A 25 7.79 -7.57 2.28
CA PHE A 25 7.00 -7.07 3.41
C PHE A 25 7.75 -7.10 4.73
N ARG A 26 8.61 -8.09 4.94
CA ARG A 26 9.31 -8.25 6.21
C ARG A 26 10.22 -7.07 6.52
N ARG A 27 10.65 -6.35 5.51
CA ARG A 27 11.54 -5.22 5.70
C ARG A 27 10.82 -3.90 5.99
N TYR A 28 9.51 -3.84 5.83
CA TYR A 28 8.77 -2.59 6.01
C TYR A 28 9.04 -1.93 7.37
N PRO A 29 9.02 -2.64 8.51
CA PRO A 29 9.25 -1.98 9.79
C PRO A 29 10.64 -1.36 9.93
N GLU A 30 11.63 -1.86 9.16
CA GLU A 30 12.98 -1.29 9.18
C GLU A 30 13.05 -0.03 8.34
N LEU A 31 12.21 0.10 7.33
CA LEU A 31 12.29 1.15 6.33
C LEU A 31 11.32 2.30 6.57
N THR A 32 10.27 2.09 7.33
CA THR A 32 9.29 3.11 7.64
C THR A 32 8.73 2.93 9.04
N THR A 33 8.56 4.03 9.77
CA THR A 33 7.98 3.98 11.11
C THR A 33 6.47 3.82 11.08
N THR A 34 5.85 3.99 9.91
CA THR A 34 4.40 3.83 9.73
C THR A 34 3.98 2.39 9.96
N VAL A 35 4.79 1.43 9.53
CA VAL A 35 4.51 0.00 9.75
C VAL A 35 5.28 -0.43 10.99
N ARG A 36 4.53 -0.81 12.02
CA ARG A 36 5.12 -1.18 13.31
C ARG A 36 5.53 -2.64 13.35
N ALA A 37 4.77 -3.51 12.69
CA ALA A 37 5.09 -4.93 12.64
C ALA A 37 4.43 -5.56 11.42
N VAL A 38 5.07 -6.58 10.86
CA VAL A 38 4.50 -7.42 9.83
C VAL A 38 5.01 -8.84 10.04
N GLU A 39 4.11 -9.81 9.96
CA GLU A 39 4.46 -11.22 10.02
C GLU A 39 4.01 -11.86 8.73
N VAL A 40 4.91 -12.56 8.07
CA VAL A 40 4.63 -13.19 6.77
C VAL A 40 4.75 -14.70 6.94
N GLN A 41 3.67 -15.41 6.63
CA GLN A 41 3.66 -16.86 6.70
C GLN A 41 4.30 -17.47 5.44
N PRO A 42 4.74 -18.73 5.49
CA PRO A 42 5.25 -19.39 4.29
C PRO A 42 4.19 -19.42 3.19
N PRO A 43 4.60 -19.42 1.91
CA PRO A 43 3.64 -19.46 0.80
C PRO A 43 2.74 -20.69 0.88
N ARG A 44 1.48 -20.50 0.49
CA ARG A 44 0.51 -21.59 0.43
C ARG A 44 0.70 -22.39 -0.86
N PRO A 45 0.10 -23.58 -0.97
CA PRO A 45 0.21 -24.38 -2.18
C PRO A 45 -0.21 -23.66 -3.46
N ASP A 46 -1.15 -22.72 -3.38
CA ASP A 46 -1.59 -21.93 -4.55
C ASP A 46 -0.67 -20.75 -4.84
N GLY A 47 0.40 -20.57 -4.06
CA GLY A 47 1.35 -19.48 -4.23
C GLY A 47 0.98 -18.21 -3.48
N SER A 48 -0.21 -18.11 -2.91
CA SER A 48 -0.59 -16.93 -2.12
C SER A 48 0.12 -16.94 -0.78
N VAL A 49 0.17 -15.77 -0.17
CA VAL A 49 0.86 -15.57 1.11
C VAL A 49 -0.12 -14.89 2.06
N VAL A 50 -0.08 -15.29 3.33
CA VAL A 50 -0.84 -14.61 4.37
C VAL A 50 0.12 -13.75 5.18
N SER A 51 -0.22 -12.50 5.37
CA SER A 51 0.59 -11.57 6.16
C SER A 51 -0.27 -10.82 7.17
N ALA A 52 0.29 -10.59 8.35
CA ALA A 52 -0.38 -9.88 9.43
C ALA A 52 0.32 -8.55 9.67
N TRP A 53 -0.44 -7.47 9.73
CA TRP A 53 0.07 -6.12 9.76
C TRP A 53 -0.39 -5.35 10.99
N THR A 54 0.52 -4.55 11.54
CA THR A 54 0.20 -3.54 12.55
C THR A 54 0.75 -2.21 12.02
N VAL A 55 -0.12 -1.26 11.80
CA VAL A 55 0.22 0.00 11.13
C VAL A 55 -0.28 1.17 11.97
N ALA A 56 0.53 2.22 12.06
CA ALA A 56 0.12 3.45 12.73
C ALA A 56 -1.06 4.06 11.99
N PHE A 57 -2.07 4.49 12.71
CA PHE A 57 -3.25 5.05 12.11
C PHE A 57 -3.78 6.14 13.03
N ARG A 58 -3.47 7.40 12.70
CA ARG A 58 -3.75 8.56 13.55
C ARG A 58 -3.08 8.36 14.92
N ASN A 59 -3.83 8.41 15.99
CA ASN A 59 -3.28 8.27 17.34
C ASN A 59 -3.31 6.83 17.85
N GLY A 60 -3.60 5.88 17.00
CA GLY A 60 -3.68 4.47 17.38
C GLY A 60 -3.03 3.57 16.38
N LEU A 61 -3.43 2.32 16.38
CA LEU A 61 -2.93 1.29 15.49
C LEU A 61 -4.08 0.60 14.80
N MET A 62 -3.86 0.22 13.55
CA MET A 62 -4.76 -0.67 12.80
C MET A 62 -4.05 -2.00 12.64
N ARG A 63 -4.78 -3.08 12.89
CA ARG A 63 -4.26 -4.44 12.75
C ARG A 63 -5.16 -5.23 11.83
N TRP A 64 -4.54 -5.98 10.92
CA TRP A 64 -5.30 -6.88 10.05
C TRP A 64 -4.41 -7.99 9.54
N THR A 65 -5.06 -9.05 9.06
CA THR A 65 -4.42 -10.17 8.38
C THR A 65 -4.98 -10.22 6.97
N GLU A 66 -4.13 -10.34 5.99
CA GLU A 66 -4.54 -10.34 4.58
C GLU A 66 -3.96 -11.53 3.83
N ARG A 67 -4.59 -11.86 2.71
CA ARG A 67 -4.02 -12.78 1.73
C ARG A 67 -3.49 -11.97 0.58
N ASP A 68 -2.24 -12.26 0.20
CA ASP A 68 -1.54 -11.56 -0.85
C ASP A 68 -1.32 -12.48 -2.03
N THR A 69 -1.63 -12.00 -3.22
CA THR A 69 -1.39 -12.72 -4.47
C THR A 69 -0.39 -11.92 -5.29
N PHE A 70 0.79 -12.50 -5.49
CA PHE A 70 1.87 -11.84 -6.21
C PHE A 70 1.83 -12.21 -7.68
N SER A 71 1.97 -11.24 -8.55
CA SER A 71 2.03 -11.42 -10.00
C SER A 71 3.30 -10.76 -10.53
N PRO A 72 4.46 -11.43 -10.42
CA PRO A 72 5.74 -10.83 -10.79
C PRO A 72 5.80 -10.37 -12.24
N ALA A 73 5.21 -11.13 -13.16
CA ALA A 73 5.22 -10.76 -14.57
C ALA A 73 4.50 -9.44 -14.82
N ALA A 74 3.43 -9.18 -14.07
CA ALA A 74 2.68 -7.93 -14.16
C ALA A 74 3.18 -6.88 -13.17
N ARG A 75 4.14 -7.23 -12.33
CA ARG A 75 4.67 -6.37 -11.27
C ARG A 75 3.55 -5.80 -10.41
N SER A 76 2.67 -6.68 -9.96
CA SER A 76 1.54 -6.30 -9.14
C SER A 76 1.33 -7.26 -7.98
N ILE A 77 0.65 -6.78 -6.95
CA ILE A 77 0.27 -7.55 -5.78
C ILE A 77 -1.17 -7.21 -5.49
N ALA A 78 -2.02 -8.22 -5.39
CA ALA A 78 -3.40 -8.04 -4.95
C ALA A 78 -3.50 -8.48 -3.49
N PHE A 79 -4.30 -7.79 -2.69
CA PHE A 79 -4.50 -8.18 -1.31
C PHE A 79 -5.97 -8.08 -0.92
N GLU A 80 -6.38 -8.93 0.03
CA GLU A 80 -7.71 -8.84 0.63
C GLU A 80 -7.61 -9.21 2.10
N GLN A 81 -8.28 -8.45 2.94
CA GLN A 81 -8.30 -8.72 4.37
C GLN A 81 -9.05 -10.02 4.64
N LEU A 82 -8.45 -10.85 5.45
CA LEU A 82 -9.10 -12.06 5.96
C LEU A 82 -9.77 -11.79 7.31
N SER A 83 -9.13 -10.98 8.14
CA SER A 83 -9.67 -10.56 9.42
C SER A 83 -8.94 -9.30 9.89
N GLY A 84 -9.58 -8.52 10.73
CA GLY A 84 -8.90 -7.35 11.29
C GLY A 84 -9.83 -6.20 11.59
N ASP A 85 -9.23 -5.03 11.73
CA ASP A 85 -9.93 -3.83 12.22
C ASP A 85 -10.83 -3.17 11.18
N PHE A 86 -10.63 -3.44 9.89
CA PHE A 86 -11.57 -3.00 8.87
C PHE A 86 -12.72 -4.01 8.78
N GLU A 87 -13.88 -3.54 8.33
CA GLU A 87 -14.94 -4.47 7.93
C GLU A 87 -14.54 -5.12 6.61
N THR A 88 -14.06 -4.29 5.68
CA THR A 88 -13.54 -4.76 4.40
C THR A 88 -12.30 -3.95 4.06
N PHE A 89 -11.29 -4.61 3.53
CA PHE A 89 -10.09 -3.94 3.04
C PHE A 89 -9.47 -4.80 1.97
N GLU A 90 -9.44 -4.28 0.74
CA GLU A 90 -8.86 -5.01 -0.37
C GLU A 90 -8.29 -4.03 -1.39
N GLY A 91 -7.32 -4.46 -2.16
CA GLY A 91 -6.70 -3.59 -3.13
C GLY A 91 -5.53 -4.20 -3.84
N SER A 92 -4.66 -3.33 -4.35
CA SER A 92 -3.50 -3.77 -5.12
C SER A 92 -2.39 -2.74 -5.15
N TRP A 93 -1.20 -3.24 -5.44
CA TRP A 93 -0.02 -2.45 -5.75
C TRP A 93 0.38 -2.79 -7.19
N ALA A 94 0.80 -1.80 -7.95
CA ALA A 94 1.32 -2.02 -9.30
C ALA A 94 2.49 -1.10 -9.59
N CYS A 95 3.50 -1.61 -10.30
CA CYS A 95 4.67 -0.85 -10.69
C CYS A 95 4.75 -0.80 -12.21
N GLU A 96 4.90 0.40 -12.76
CA GLU A 96 4.99 0.61 -14.19
C GLU A 96 6.19 1.47 -14.53
N ALA A 97 6.77 1.26 -15.71
CA ALA A 97 7.90 2.05 -16.15
C ALA A 97 7.50 3.51 -16.36
N HIS A 98 8.39 4.41 -16.00
CA HIS A 98 8.22 5.84 -16.17
C HIS A 98 9.56 6.40 -16.70
N PRO A 99 9.57 7.45 -17.52
CA PRO A 99 10.82 8.00 -18.02
C PRO A 99 11.86 8.32 -16.94
N GLU A 100 11.43 8.67 -15.74
CA GLU A 100 12.33 9.00 -14.63
C GLU A 100 12.56 7.83 -13.67
N GLY A 101 11.90 6.71 -13.86
CA GLY A 101 12.05 5.57 -12.98
C GLY A 101 10.83 4.65 -12.99
N THR A 102 10.02 4.71 -11.95
CA THR A 102 8.85 3.82 -11.81
C THR A 102 7.67 4.60 -11.24
N THR A 103 6.50 4.39 -11.82
CA THR A 103 5.25 4.86 -11.20
C THR A 103 4.65 3.70 -10.42
N VAL A 104 4.42 3.93 -9.13
CA VAL A 104 3.77 2.96 -8.26
C VAL A 104 2.35 3.43 -8.00
N THR A 105 1.39 2.54 -8.21
CA THR A 105 -0.02 2.81 -7.95
C THR A 105 -0.50 1.87 -6.85
N PHE A 106 -1.04 2.45 -5.78
CA PHE A 106 -1.73 1.72 -4.72
C PHE A 106 -3.20 2.05 -4.83
N ARG A 107 -4.05 1.03 -4.88
CA ARG A 107 -5.50 1.19 -4.87
C ARG A 107 -6.07 0.33 -3.77
N ALA A 108 -7.02 0.88 -3.02
CA ALA A 108 -7.71 0.10 -2.00
C ALA A 108 -9.15 0.53 -1.89
N ALA A 109 -10.00 -0.42 -1.57
CA ALA A 109 -11.38 -0.19 -1.18
C ALA A 109 -11.51 -0.65 0.27
N PHE A 110 -12.17 0.15 1.10
CA PHE A 110 -12.30 -0.19 2.50
C PHE A 110 -13.65 0.23 3.07
N ASP A 111 -14.00 -0.41 4.18
CA ASP A 111 -15.18 -0.08 4.96
C ASP A 111 -14.81 -0.29 6.43
N LEU A 112 -15.12 0.70 7.26
CA LEU A 112 -14.82 0.60 8.69
C LEU A 112 -15.89 -0.15 9.47
N GLY A 113 -17.03 -0.48 8.84
CA GLY A 113 -18.07 -1.26 9.49
C GLY A 113 -18.93 -0.49 10.47
N ILE A 114 -18.94 0.83 10.41
CA ILE A 114 -19.74 1.67 11.28
C ILE A 114 -20.59 2.58 10.42
N PRO A 115 -21.69 2.05 9.83
CA PRO A 115 -22.47 2.79 8.83
C PRO A 115 -22.96 4.15 9.29
N THR A 116 -23.36 4.27 10.55
CA THR A 116 -23.90 5.53 11.05
C THR A 116 -22.86 6.62 11.18
N LEU A 117 -21.57 6.28 11.14
CA LEU A 117 -20.49 7.23 11.24
C LEU A 117 -19.64 7.33 9.96
N ALA A 118 -20.02 6.58 8.92
CA ALA A 118 -19.21 6.50 7.70
C ALA A 118 -18.98 7.87 7.06
N GLU A 119 -19.98 8.74 7.03
CA GLU A 119 -19.85 10.05 6.41
C GLU A 119 -18.83 10.92 7.13
N ILE A 120 -18.57 10.66 8.41
CA ILE A 120 -17.62 11.42 9.21
C ILE A 120 -16.25 10.74 9.22
N LEU A 121 -16.24 9.41 9.42
CA LEU A 121 -15.00 8.66 9.62
C LEU A 121 -14.30 8.27 8.32
N ASP A 122 -15.05 7.96 7.28
CA ASP A 122 -14.44 7.50 6.02
C ASP A 122 -13.53 8.54 5.37
N PRO A 123 -13.90 9.84 5.30
CA PRO A 123 -12.97 10.83 4.74
C PRO A 123 -11.69 10.97 5.56
N VAL A 124 -11.78 10.85 6.88
CA VAL A 124 -10.61 10.90 7.76
C VAL A 124 -9.74 9.69 7.55
N ALA A 125 -10.36 8.49 7.47
CA ALA A 125 -9.64 7.25 7.23
C ALA A 125 -8.97 7.26 5.85
N GLU A 126 -9.64 7.77 4.83
CA GLU A 126 -9.05 7.87 3.50
C GLU A 126 -7.81 8.76 3.51
N SER A 127 -7.90 9.93 4.14
CA SER A 127 -6.78 10.86 4.23
C SER A 127 -5.61 10.23 4.99
N THR A 128 -5.88 9.53 6.08
CA THR A 128 -4.84 8.87 6.87
C THR A 128 -4.19 7.74 6.07
N LEU A 129 -4.99 6.95 5.37
CA LEU A 129 -4.46 5.85 4.56
C LEU A 129 -3.58 6.39 3.43
N ARG A 130 -4.03 7.45 2.76
CA ARG A 130 -3.24 8.09 1.71
C ARG A 130 -1.89 8.55 2.24
N THR A 131 -1.89 9.26 3.35
CA THR A 131 -0.65 9.76 3.97
C THR A 131 0.26 8.61 4.38
N ASN A 132 -0.30 7.54 4.93
CA ASN A 132 0.48 6.37 5.31
C ASN A 132 1.16 5.73 4.10
N ILE A 133 0.43 5.56 3.01
CA ILE A 133 1.00 4.97 1.80
C ILE A 133 2.12 5.84 1.24
N GLU A 134 1.95 7.15 1.25
CA GLU A 134 3.01 8.06 0.80
C GLU A 134 4.27 7.90 1.66
N LYS A 135 4.11 7.81 2.97
CA LYS A 135 5.25 7.62 3.88
C LYS A 135 5.92 6.26 3.68
N ILE A 136 5.12 5.23 3.48
CA ILE A 136 5.63 3.89 3.21
C ILE A 136 6.48 3.90 1.93
N LEU A 137 5.96 4.48 0.85
CA LEU A 137 6.68 4.54 -0.40
C LEU A 137 7.98 5.35 -0.29
N GLN A 138 7.98 6.44 0.47
CA GLN A 138 9.21 7.19 0.75
C GLN A 138 10.25 6.32 1.46
N GLY A 139 9.81 5.53 2.44
CA GLY A 139 10.71 4.63 3.16
C GLY A 139 11.24 3.50 2.30
N LEU A 140 10.41 2.93 1.43
CA LEU A 140 10.80 1.79 0.60
C LEU A 140 11.64 2.19 -0.60
N LEU A 141 11.33 3.32 -1.23
CA LEU A 141 11.87 3.67 -2.54
C LEU A 141 12.73 4.93 -2.54
N GLY A 142 12.72 5.70 -1.47
CA GLY A 142 13.52 6.91 -1.39
C GLY A 142 12.83 8.11 -1.99
N THR A 143 13.41 8.72 -3.02
CA THR A 143 12.85 9.92 -3.63
C THR A 143 11.61 9.59 -4.44
N VAL A 144 10.45 10.01 -3.94
CA VAL A 144 9.18 9.83 -4.64
C VAL A 144 8.45 11.16 -4.69
N SER A 145 7.61 11.32 -5.70
CA SER A 145 6.79 12.51 -5.86
C SER A 145 5.42 12.11 -6.42
N PRO A 146 4.39 12.92 -6.18
CA PRO A 146 3.06 12.60 -6.70
C PRO A 146 3.08 12.50 -8.22
N ALA A 147 2.59 11.38 -8.75
CA ALA A 147 2.52 11.19 -10.18
C ALA A 147 1.34 11.98 -10.75
N GLY A 148 1.54 12.54 -11.91
CA GLY A 148 0.49 13.28 -12.59
C GLY A 148 0.40 14.74 -12.22
N LEU A 149 1.23 15.18 -11.27
CA LEU A 149 1.21 16.57 -10.98
C LEU A 149 2.18 17.30 -11.82
N ALA A 150 3.09 16.77 -12.20
CA ALA A 150 4.00 17.36 -12.85
C ALA A 150 3.86 17.75 -14.01
N PRO A 151 4.18 17.40 -14.69
CA PRO A 151 4.52 17.77 -15.76
C PRO A 151 3.93 18.75 -16.09
N ALA A 152 3.24 18.60 -15.72
CA ALA A 152 2.55 19.34 -16.02
C ALA A 152 3.28 20.41 -15.91
N ALA A 153 3.34 20.57 -15.25
CA ALA A 153 3.87 21.49 -15.02
C ALA A 153 5.03 21.75 -15.42
N HIS A 154 5.15 21.45 -15.59
CA HIS A 154 6.18 21.69 -15.91
C HIS A 154 6.45 21.71 -16.73
N GLY A 155 6.13 21.46 -16.67
CA GLY A 155 6.53 21.47 -17.62
C GLY A 155 6.49 21.76 -17.70
#